data_b6556e7738c95c99954e6882f8a434ab
#
_entry.id   b6556e7738c95c99954e6882f8a434ab
#
_cell.length_a   1.000
_cell.length_b   1.000
_cell.length_c   1.000
_cell.angle_alpha   90.00
_cell.angle_beta   90.00
_cell.angle_gamma   90.00
#
_symmetry.space_group_name_H-M   'P 1'
#
loop_
_entity.id
_entity.type
_entity.pdbx_description
1 polymer ?
#
loop_
_entity_poly.entity_id
_entity_poly.type
_entity_poly.pdbx_seq_one_letter_code
_entity_poly.pdbx_strand_id
1 'polypeptide(L)'
;MLQVLGPQRPTPNAPACLEEFGGEGTVLVLTAGWRHEETDDEALRRHLGPDVVVLPLYTWFEVVMKELPELRAAYRARQDAWIRMRQLHRLRLTPALDVVRNLWAAGTSGDDPVMKRELSAAMAHVRDLDRQMCDHVEAIRAEHAGAIGAQKGHKVVSNMFEKARKAVEDARVVVITGGHVAVLLNRIRFFGVDEALRTRHANGGNIVAWSAGAMILTERVVLFYDDPPDGPSHPELLGRG
;
A
#
# COMPACT_ATOMS: atom_id res chain seq x y z
N MET A 1 4.48 11.92 17.58
CA MET A 1 5.77 11.94 16.83
C MET A 1 5.77 10.83 15.79
N LEU A 2 6.39 11.01 14.61
CA LEU A 2 6.58 9.97 13.59
C LEU A 2 8.08 9.68 13.44
N GLN A 3 8.47 8.40 13.60
CA GLN A 3 9.82 7.93 13.32
C GLN A 3 9.80 6.92 12.16
N VAL A 4 10.65 7.18 11.16
CA VAL A 4 10.79 6.33 9.98
C VAL A 4 12.17 5.68 10.02
N LEU A 5 12.19 4.35 10.03
CA LEU A 5 13.40 3.55 10.21
C LEU A 5 13.73 2.75 8.94
N GLY A 6 15.00 2.41 8.80
CA GLY A 6 15.47 1.42 7.84
C GLY A 6 15.00 0.00 8.15
N PRO A 7 15.43 -1.00 7.34
CA PRO A 7 15.19 -2.40 7.63
C PRO A 7 15.73 -2.80 9.02
N GLN A 8 14.97 -3.64 9.74
CA GLN A 8 15.30 -4.06 11.09
C GLN A 8 16.24 -5.29 11.15
N ARG A 9 16.89 -5.61 10.07
CA ARG A 9 17.93 -6.66 9.97
C ARG A 9 19.12 -6.10 9.19
N PRO A 10 20.36 -6.39 9.56
CA PRO A 10 20.81 -7.19 10.72
C PRO A 10 20.84 -6.40 12.05
N THR A 11 20.73 -5.06 12.01
CA THR A 11 20.90 -4.20 13.18
C THR A 11 19.58 -3.49 13.53
N PRO A 12 18.75 -4.09 14.38
CA PRO A 12 17.46 -3.52 14.75
C PRO A 12 17.62 -2.30 15.66
N ASN A 13 16.86 -1.25 15.38
CA ASN A 13 16.84 -0.02 16.19
C ASN A 13 15.43 0.39 16.65
N ALA A 14 14.39 -0.37 16.27
CA ALA A 14 13.04 -0.09 16.72
C ALA A 14 12.85 -0.14 18.24
N PRO A 15 13.48 -1.07 19.00
CA PRO A 15 13.39 -1.06 20.46
C PRO A 15 13.86 0.25 21.09
N ALA A 16 15.00 0.79 20.67
CA ALA A 16 15.52 2.07 21.17
C ALA A 16 14.52 3.22 20.91
N CYS A 17 13.86 3.24 19.73
CA CYS A 17 12.83 4.22 19.44
C CYS A 17 11.60 4.08 20.36
N LEU A 18 11.22 2.86 20.73
CA LEU A 18 10.11 2.64 21.66
C LEU A 18 10.42 3.10 23.09
N GLU A 19 11.68 2.94 23.52
CA GLU A 19 12.17 3.44 24.80
C GLU A 19 12.14 4.98 24.88
N GLU A 20 12.50 5.67 23.78
CA GLU A 20 12.44 7.14 23.71
C GLU A 20 11.02 7.70 23.93
N PHE A 21 9.99 6.97 23.51
CA PHE A 21 8.60 7.40 23.72
C PHE A 21 8.13 7.22 25.16
N GLY A 22 8.81 6.43 25.96
CA GLY A 22 8.48 6.19 27.36
C GLY A 22 7.05 5.70 27.59
N GLY A 23 6.64 5.70 28.87
CA GLY A 23 5.27 5.38 29.28
C GLY A 23 4.92 3.90 29.20
N GLU A 24 3.81 3.55 29.88
CA GLU A 24 3.21 2.23 29.87
C GLU A 24 2.07 2.16 28.84
N GLY A 25 1.75 0.98 28.35
CA GLY A 25 0.63 0.75 27.46
C GLY A 25 0.99 -0.02 26.19
N THR A 26 -0.03 -0.31 25.42
CA THR A 26 0.04 -1.21 24.24
C THR A 26 0.91 -0.66 23.12
N VAL A 27 1.80 -1.50 22.62
CA VAL A 27 2.48 -1.33 21.34
C VAL A 27 1.66 -2.04 20.27
N LEU A 28 0.83 -1.29 19.57
CA LEU A 28 0.00 -1.83 18.48
C LEU A 28 0.84 -2.03 17.23
N VAL A 29 0.83 -3.22 16.65
CA VAL A 29 1.65 -3.53 15.47
C VAL A 29 0.78 -3.90 14.28
N LEU A 30 1.03 -3.26 13.15
CA LEU A 30 0.41 -3.53 11.86
C LEU A 30 1.34 -4.39 11.02
N THR A 31 1.01 -5.66 10.89
CA THR A 31 1.80 -6.69 10.20
C THR A 31 1.14 -7.22 8.92
N ALA A 32 0.08 -6.60 8.44
CA ALA A 32 -0.68 -7.08 7.28
C ALA A 32 0.16 -7.34 6.01
N GLY A 33 1.32 -6.70 5.90
CA GLY A 33 2.30 -6.98 4.84
C GLY A 33 2.96 -8.36 4.92
N TRP A 34 2.86 -9.06 6.06
CA TRP A 34 3.36 -10.42 6.25
C TRP A 34 2.36 -11.48 5.77
N ARG A 35 1.15 -11.06 5.43
CA ARG A 35 0.14 -11.91 4.83
C ARG A 35 -0.31 -13.02 5.79
N HIS A 36 -0.26 -14.27 5.37
CA HIS A 36 -0.66 -15.42 6.21
C HIS A 36 0.22 -15.61 7.48
N GLU A 37 1.40 -15.01 7.51
CA GLU A 37 2.28 -14.98 8.70
C GLU A 37 1.97 -13.81 9.65
N GLU A 38 0.89 -13.04 9.41
CA GLU A 38 0.53 -11.84 10.15
C GLU A 38 0.50 -12.04 11.67
N THR A 39 0.06 -13.23 12.11
CA THR A 39 -0.10 -13.57 13.53
C THR A 39 1.09 -14.32 14.13
N ASP A 40 2.14 -14.56 13.37
CA ASP A 40 3.40 -15.08 13.90
C ASP A 40 4.18 -13.95 14.59
N ASP A 41 3.74 -13.60 15.81
CA ASP A 41 4.20 -12.44 16.55
C ASP A 41 5.30 -12.72 17.58
N GLU A 42 5.74 -13.98 17.71
CA GLU A 42 6.75 -14.34 18.71
C GLU A 42 8.08 -13.58 18.51
N ALA A 43 8.51 -13.48 17.26
CA ALA A 43 9.72 -12.71 16.94
C ALA A 43 9.54 -11.21 17.23
N LEU A 44 8.33 -10.67 16.99
CA LEU A 44 8.01 -9.28 17.33
C LEU A 44 8.02 -9.04 18.83
N ARG A 45 7.41 -9.92 19.63
CA ARG A 45 7.38 -9.79 21.09
C ARG A 45 8.77 -9.86 21.68
N ARG A 46 9.64 -10.74 21.18
CA ARG A 46 11.05 -10.80 21.57
C ARG A 46 11.81 -9.52 21.21
N HIS A 47 11.40 -8.86 20.12
CA HIS A 47 12.07 -7.68 19.59
C HIS A 47 11.55 -6.37 20.18
N LEU A 48 10.23 -6.22 20.33
CA LEU A 48 9.59 -4.96 20.73
C LEU A 48 9.06 -4.97 22.19
N GLY A 49 9.12 -6.11 22.87
CA GLY A 49 8.67 -6.25 24.25
C GLY A 49 7.33 -6.99 24.40
N PRO A 50 6.91 -7.25 25.64
CA PRO A 50 5.72 -8.06 25.94
C PRO A 50 4.38 -7.36 25.63
N ASP A 51 4.35 -6.03 25.59
CA ASP A 51 3.13 -5.23 25.42
C ASP A 51 2.66 -5.14 23.96
N VAL A 52 3.27 -5.95 23.08
CA VAL A 52 2.92 -6.03 21.65
C VAL A 52 1.55 -6.65 21.46
N VAL A 53 0.70 -5.95 20.71
CA VAL A 53 -0.59 -6.44 20.23
C VAL A 53 -0.64 -6.28 18.71
N VAL A 54 -0.82 -7.38 18.00
CA VAL A 54 -0.98 -7.36 16.54
C VAL A 54 -2.42 -7.05 16.18
N LEU A 55 -2.62 -6.08 15.27
CA LEU A 55 -3.90 -5.82 14.66
C LEU A 55 -4.03 -6.67 13.38
N PRO A 56 -4.85 -7.73 13.35
CA PRO A 56 -4.81 -8.76 12.33
C PRO A 56 -5.62 -8.36 11.07
N LEU A 57 -5.24 -7.28 10.41
CA LEU A 57 -5.97 -6.71 9.27
C LEU A 57 -6.01 -7.62 8.05
N TYR A 58 -4.94 -8.40 7.81
CA TYR A 58 -4.93 -9.36 6.72
C TYR A 58 -5.93 -10.50 7.00
N THR A 59 -5.86 -11.09 8.16
CA THR A 59 -6.77 -12.15 8.60
C THR A 59 -8.23 -11.69 8.60
N TRP A 60 -8.50 -10.49 9.10
CA TRP A 60 -9.85 -9.91 9.06
C TRP A 60 -10.36 -9.72 7.64
N PHE A 61 -9.50 -9.26 6.73
CA PHE A 61 -9.87 -9.11 5.33
C PHE A 61 -10.26 -10.46 4.70
N GLU A 62 -9.49 -11.52 4.94
CA GLU A 62 -9.80 -12.86 4.45
C GLU A 62 -11.16 -13.37 4.99
N VAL A 63 -11.44 -13.13 6.28
CA VAL A 63 -12.76 -13.45 6.88
C VAL A 63 -13.87 -12.68 6.18
N VAL A 64 -13.72 -11.38 5.99
CA VAL A 64 -14.70 -10.54 5.30
C VAL A 64 -14.95 -11.03 3.88
N MET A 65 -13.88 -11.34 3.13
CA MET A 65 -14.02 -11.85 1.75
C MET A 65 -14.66 -13.22 1.67
N LYS A 66 -14.54 -14.03 2.72
CA LYS A 66 -15.21 -15.34 2.84
C LYS A 66 -16.69 -15.19 3.18
N GLU A 67 -17.02 -14.30 4.12
CA GLU A 67 -18.36 -14.11 4.62
C GLU A 67 -19.25 -13.27 3.70
N LEU A 68 -18.66 -12.39 2.90
CA LEU A 68 -19.38 -11.47 2.00
C LEU A 68 -19.04 -11.74 0.52
N PRO A 69 -19.65 -12.76 -0.09
CA PRO A 69 -19.34 -13.16 -1.47
C PRO A 69 -19.62 -12.05 -2.49
N GLU A 70 -20.61 -11.20 -2.26
CA GLU A 70 -20.91 -10.05 -3.13
C GLU A 70 -19.79 -8.99 -3.08
N LEU A 71 -19.28 -8.70 -1.88
CA LEU A 71 -18.13 -7.81 -1.73
C LEU A 71 -16.90 -8.38 -2.44
N ARG A 72 -16.64 -9.67 -2.26
CA ARG A 72 -15.55 -10.37 -2.96
C ARG A 72 -15.70 -10.27 -4.48
N ALA A 73 -16.93 -10.47 -5.00
CA ALA A 73 -17.20 -10.35 -6.44
C ALA A 73 -16.96 -8.93 -6.96
N ALA A 74 -17.41 -7.90 -6.22
CA ALA A 74 -17.18 -6.51 -6.57
C ALA A 74 -15.68 -6.14 -6.57
N TYR A 75 -14.94 -6.62 -5.57
CA TYR A 75 -13.49 -6.45 -5.53
C TYR A 75 -12.79 -7.13 -6.71
N ARG A 76 -13.17 -8.37 -7.04
CA ARG A 76 -12.62 -9.09 -8.20
C ARG A 76 -12.90 -8.35 -9.51
N ALA A 77 -14.14 -7.92 -9.73
CA ALA A 77 -14.50 -7.17 -10.94
C ALA A 77 -13.63 -5.92 -11.11
N ARG A 78 -13.44 -5.15 -10.03
CA ARG A 78 -12.52 -4.00 -10.06
C ARG A 78 -11.09 -4.40 -10.37
N GLN A 79 -10.61 -5.48 -9.78
CA GLN A 79 -9.25 -5.98 -10.00
C GLN A 79 -9.03 -6.42 -11.46
N ASP A 80 -9.99 -7.15 -12.02
CA ASP A 80 -9.92 -7.62 -13.40
C ASP A 80 -9.89 -6.43 -14.38
N ALA A 81 -10.68 -5.38 -14.10
CA ALA A 81 -10.64 -4.13 -14.86
C ALA A 81 -9.25 -3.47 -14.80
N TRP A 82 -8.61 -3.40 -13.62
CA TRP A 82 -7.26 -2.85 -13.47
C TRP A 82 -6.19 -3.70 -14.18
N ILE A 83 -6.27 -5.02 -14.07
CA ILE A 83 -5.34 -5.91 -14.78
C ILE A 83 -5.46 -5.70 -16.28
N ARG A 84 -6.70 -5.66 -16.79
CA ARG A 84 -6.95 -5.45 -18.21
C ARG A 84 -6.44 -4.09 -18.68
N MET A 85 -6.74 -3.03 -17.95
CA MET A 85 -6.28 -1.68 -18.26
C MET A 85 -4.74 -1.60 -18.25
N ARG A 86 -4.07 -2.20 -17.26
CA ARG A 86 -2.59 -2.25 -17.17
C ARG A 86 -1.97 -3.00 -18.35
N GLN A 87 -2.58 -4.10 -18.79
CA GLN A 87 -2.13 -4.83 -19.98
C GLN A 87 -2.18 -3.94 -21.24
N LEU A 88 -3.31 -3.23 -21.43
CA LEU A 88 -3.49 -2.31 -22.56
C LEU A 88 -2.55 -1.11 -22.48
N HIS A 89 -2.32 -0.57 -21.29
CA HIS A 89 -1.35 0.50 -21.08
C HIS A 89 0.07 0.07 -21.44
N ARG A 90 0.51 -1.14 -21.05
CA ARG A 90 1.82 -1.68 -21.43
C ARG A 90 2.01 -1.76 -22.93
N LEU A 91 0.98 -2.17 -23.69
CA LEU A 91 1.04 -2.22 -25.17
C LEU A 91 1.30 -0.83 -25.79
N ARG A 92 0.87 0.25 -25.14
CA ARG A 92 1.11 1.62 -25.59
C ARG A 92 2.43 2.18 -25.07
N LEU A 93 2.75 1.91 -23.82
CA LEU A 93 3.92 2.47 -23.12
C LEU A 93 5.23 1.89 -23.66
N THR A 94 5.29 0.58 -23.90
CA THR A 94 6.54 -0.07 -24.36
C THR A 94 7.08 0.54 -25.64
N PRO A 95 6.33 0.66 -26.75
CA PRO A 95 6.86 1.31 -27.96
C PRO A 95 7.17 2.79 -27.76
N ALA A 96 6.44 3.51 -26.92
CA ALA A 96 6.74 4.92 -26.61
C ALA A 96 8.09 5.07 -25.90
N LEU A 97 8.40 4.18 -24.94
CA LEU A 97 9.70 4.14 -24.27
C LEU A 97 10.83 3.75 -25.24
N ASP A 98 10.57 2.85 -26.18
CA ASP A 98 11.58 2.47 -27.18
C ASP A 98 11.90 3.64 -28.12
N VAL A 99 10.91 4.46 -28.48
CA VAL A 99 11.16 5.70 -29.23
C VAL A 99 12.07 6.65 -28.44
N VAL A 100 11.79 6.87 -27.15
CA VAL A 100 12.65 7.72 -26.28
C VAL A 100 14.07 7.17 -26.22
N ARG A 101 14.24 5.86 -26.02
CA ARG A 101 15.57 5.20 -25.96
C ARG A 101 16.35 5.37 -27.27
N ASN A 102 15.67 5.15 -28.40
CA ASN A 102 16.29 5.26 -29.72
C ASN A 102 16.72 6.71 -30.03
N LEU A 103 15.87 7.70 -29.74
CA LEU A 103 16.21 9.12 -29.90
C LEU A 103 17.34 9.52 -28.97
N TRP A 104 17.33 9.05 -27.71
CA TRP A 104 18.42 9.30 -26.77
C TRP A 104 19.74 8.73 -27.28
N ALA A 105 19.73 7.48 -27.73
CA ALA A 105 20.93 6.83 -28.27
C ALA A 105 21.48 7.52 -29.54
N ALA A 106 20.59 8.03 -30.40
CA ALA A 106 20.96 8.76 -31.60
C ALA A 106 21.52 10.18 -31.30
N GLY A 107 21.07 10.78 -30.20
CA GLY A 107 21.41 12.18 -29.84
C GLY A 107 22.68 12.35 -29.02
N THR A 108 23.41 11.29 -28.70
CA THR A 108 24.61 11.37 -27.84
C THR A 108 25.83 12.08 -28.49
N SER A 109 25.76 12.47 -29.76
CA SER A 109 26.90 12.99 -30.54
C SER A 109 26.88 14.47 -30.83
N GLY A 110 25.96 15.29 -30.29
CA GLY A 110 25.96 16.71 -30.61
C GLY A 110 24.79 17.55 -30.07
N ASP A 111 24.92 18.85 -30.22
CA ASP A 111 23.94 19.86 -29.82
C ASP A 111 22.92 20.12 -30.96
N ASP A 112 22.27 19.04 -31.44
CA ASP A 112 21.24 19.10 -32.48
C ASP A 112 19.89 19.58 -31.92
N PRO A 113 19.42 20.79 -32.28
CA PRO A 113 18.16 21.33 -31.79
C PRO A 113 16.91 20.56 -32.29
N VAL A 114 17.03 19.89 -33.45
CA VAL A 114 15.94 19.04 -33.95
C VAL A 114 15.80 17.78 -33.08
N MET A 115 16.92 17.12 -32.81
CA MET A 115 16.98 15.96 -31.94
C MET A 115 16.44 16.27 -30.52
N LYS A 116 16.84 17.40 -29.95
CA LYS A 116 16.32 17.83 -28.63
C LYS A 116 14.81 18.02 -28.62
N ARG A 117 14.25 18.58 -29.69
CA ARG A 117 12.82 18.81 -29.85
C ARG A 117 12.05 17.48 -29.95
N GLU A 118 12.56 16.55 -30.78
CA GLU A 118 11.95 15.24 -30.96
C GLU A 118 12.00 14.39 -29.67
N LEU A 119 13.14 14.41 -28.97
CA LEU A 119 13.28 13.74 -27.68
C LEU A 119 12.32 14.33 -26.63
N SER A 120 12.21 15.65 -26.58
CA SER A 120 11.27 16.33 -25.68
C SER A 120 9.82 15.94 -25.97
N ALA A 121 9.43 15.89 -27.26
CA ALA A 121 8.09 15.45 -27.67
C ALA A 121 7.81 13.98 -27.31
N ALA A 122 8.78 13.09 -27.54
CA ALA A 122 8.66 11.68 -27.16
C ALA A 122 8.51 11.50 -25.63
N MET A 123 9.28 12.23 -24.84
CA MET A 123 9.16 12.22 -23.38
C MET A 123 7.81 12.79 -22.91
N ALA A 124 7.30 13.83 -23.57
CA ALA A 124 5.98 14.37 -23.29
C ALA A 124 4.87 13.32 -23.55
N HIS A 125 5.00 12.58 -24.66
CA HIS A 125 4.06 11.50 -24.97
C HIS A 125 4.05 10.40 -23.88
N VAL A 126 5.22 9.97 -23.38
CA VAL A 126 5.29 9.00 -22.26
C VAL A 126 4.58 9.55 -21.02
N ARG A 127 4.82 10.81 -20.65
CA ARG A 127 4.13 11.44 -19.51
C ARG A 127 2.62 11.54 -19.69
N ASP A 128 2.16 11.75 -20.93
CA ASP A 128 0.73 11.76 -21.24
C ASP A 128 0.10 10.38 -21.10
N LEU A 129 0.80 9.31 -21.49
CA LEU A 129 0.36 7.94 -21.27
C LEU A 129 0.24 7.61 -19.78
N ASP A 130 1.20 8.03 -18.96
CA ASP A 130 1.15 7.83 -17.51
C ASP A 130 -0.01 8.60 -16.88
N ARG A 131 -0.27 9.84 -17.32
CA ARG A 131 -1.42 10.63 -16.85
C ARG A 131 -2.73 9.93 -17.19
N GLN A 132 -2.91 9.47 -18.43
CA GLN A 132 -4.09 8.70 -18.84
C GLN A 132 -4.25 7.42 -18.02
N MET A 133 -3.15 6.76 -17.64
CA MET A 133 -3.19 5.60 -16.75
C MET A 133 -3.79 5.96 -15.39
N CYS A 134 -3.36 7.07 -14.80
CA CYS A 134 -3.90 7.56 -13.53
C CYS A 134 -5.40 7.87 -13.63
N ASP A 135 -5.82 8.56 -14.71
CA ASP A 135 -7.22 8.90 -14.96
C ASP A 135 -8.09 7.63 -15.10
N HIS A 136 -7.60 6.62 -15.80
CA HIS A 136 -8.28 5.33 -15.94
C HIS A 136 -8.39 4.58 -14.61
N VAL A 137 -7.36 4.63 -13.76
CA VAL A 137 -7.41 4.03 -12.41
C VAL A 137 -8.51 4.69 -11.58
N GLU A 138 -8.59 6.02 -11.60
CA GLU A 138 -9.64 6.75 -10.88
C GLU A 138 -11.05 6.46 -11.44
N ALA A 139 -11.19 6.37 -12.75
CA ALA A 139 -12.47 5.99 -13.40
C ALA A 139 -12.93 4.59 -12.95
N ILE A 140 -12.03 3.59 -12.96
CA ILE A 140 -12.35 2.23 -12.50
C ILE A 140 -12.70 2.23 -11.00
N ARG A 141 -12.01 3.03 -10.18
CA ARG A 141 -12.35 3.19 -8.75
C ARG A 141 -13.77 3.74 -8.58
N ALA A 142 -14.11 4.79 -9.30
CA ALA A 142 -15.42 5.43 -9.24
C ALA A 142 -16.53 4.48 -9.69
N GLU A 143 -16.33 3.75 -10.78
CA GLU A 143 -17.29 2.78 -11.32
C GLU A 143 -17.66 1.69 -10.30
N HIS A 144 -16.66 1.18 -9.56
CA HIS A 144 -16.87 0.10 -8.60
C HIS A 144 -17.14 0.59 -7.15
N ALA A 145 -17.06 1.90 -6.89
CA ALA A 145 -17.18 2.45 -5.54
C ALA A 145 -18.54 2.15 -4.89
N GLY A 146 -19.62 2.24 -5.63
CA GLY A 146 -20.97 2.00 -5.15
C GLY A 146 -21.18 0.57 -4.68
N ALA A 147 -20.78 -0.41 -5.51
CA ALA A 147 -20.92 -1.83 -5.18
C ALA A 147 -20.08 -2.24 -3.95
N ILE A 148 -18.87 -1.72 -3.86
CA ILE A 148 -17.97 -1.98 -2.70
C ILE A 148 -18.49 -1.24 -1.46
N GLY A 149 -18.93 0.01 -1.60
CA GLY A 149 -19.43 0.84 -0.50
C GLY A 149 -20.69 0.28 0.15
N ALA A 150 -21.61 -0.24 -0.64
CA ALA A 150 -22.84 -0.86 -0.15
C ALA A 150 -22.56 -2.02 0.84
N GLN A 151 -21.51 -2.80 0.58
CA GLN A 151 -21.15 -3.94 1.41
C GLN A 151 -20.30 -3.55 2.64
N LYS A 152 -19.63 -2.41 2.61
CA LYS A 152 -18.86 -1.91 3.77
C LYS A 152 -19.74 -1.57 4.97
N GLY A 153 -21.03 -1.25 4.76
CA GLY A 153 -22.01 -1.04 5.82
C GLY A 153 -22.45 -2.32 6.56
N HIS A 154 -22.02 -3.49 6.09
CA HIS A 154 -22.36 -4.75 6.75
C HIS A 154 -21.78 -4.81 8.18
N LYS A 155 -22.57 -5.29 9.14
CA LYS A 155 -22.24 -5.29 10.58
C LYS A 155 -20.87 -5.87 10.91
N VAL A 156 -20.47 -6.94 10.21
CA VAL A 156 -19.16 -7.58 10.41
C VAL A 156 -18.03 -6.60 10.06
N VAL A 157 -18.15 -5.93 8.92
CA VAL A 157 -17.15 -4.96 8.46
C VAL A 157 -17.11 -3.75 9.39
N SER A 158 -18.28 -3.18 9.72
CA SER A 158 -18.39 -2.02 10.62
C SER A 158 -17.78 -2.29 12.00
N ASN A 159 -18.01 -3.49 12.56
CA ASN A 159 -17.40 -3.86 13.84
C ASN A 159 -15.87 -3.95 13.76
N MET A 160 -15.32 -4.45 12.65
CA MET A 160 -13.86 -4.52 12.45
C MET A 160 -13.25 -3.12 12.27
N PHE A 161 -13.94 -2.21 11.57
CA PHE A 161 -13.55 -0.82 11.46
C PHE A 161 -13.45 -0.15 12.85
N GLU A 162 -14.50 -0.27 13.66
CA GLU A 162 -14.51 0.33 15.00
C GLU A 162 -13.41 -0.24 15.89
N LYS A 163 -13.21 -1.56 15.84
CA LYS A 163 -12.11 -2.22 16.58
C LYS A 163 -10.75 -1.71 16.13
N ALA A 164 -10.53 -1.58 14.81
CA ALA A 164 -9.27 -1.09 14.26
C ALA A 164 -9.01 0.36 14.67
N ARG A 165 -10.02 1.23 14.51
CA ARG A 165 -9.95 2.64 14.90
C ARG A 165 -9.60 2.78 16.39
N LYS A 166 -10.37 2.10 17.25
CA LYS A 166 -10.15 2.14 18.69
C LYS A 166 -8.77 1.63 19.10
N ALA A 167 -8.32 0.54 18.50
CA ALA A 167 -6.97 0.00 18.77
C ALA A 167 -5.87 1.02 18.44
N VAL A 168 -6.01 1.75 17.32
CA VAL A 168 -5.07 2.82 16.93
C VAL A 168 -5.15 4.01 17.90
N GLU A 169 -6.34 4.38 18.35
CA GLU A 169 -6.54 5.49 19.28
C GLU A 169 -5.96 5.19 20.67
N ASP A 170 -6.25 4.00 21.20
CA ASP A 170 -5.88 3.60 22.57
C ASP A 170 -4.39 3.19 22.71
N ALA A 171 -3.71 2.89 21.63
CA ALA A 171 -2.31 2.45 21.67
C ALA A 171 -1.36 3.54 22.20
N ARG A 172 -0.36 3.16 23.00
CA ARG A 172 0.77 4.04 23.35
C ARG A 172 1.59 4.42 22.12
N VAL A 173 1.94 3.41 21.31
CA VAL A 173 2.67 3.56 20.05
C VAL A 173 2.03 2.67 19.00
N VAL A 174 1.92 3.17 17.77
CA VAL A 174 1.58 2.33 16.61
C VAL A 174 2.82 2.05 15.80
N VAL A 175 3.08 0.78 15.55
CA VAL A 175 4.23 0.29 14.78
C VAL A 175 3.72 -0.28 13.45
N ILE A 176 4.32 0.14 12.35
CA ILE A 176 3.98 -0.33 11.00
C ILE A 176 5.19 -1.06 10.43
N THR A 177 5.06 -2.37 10.27
CA THR A 177 6.17 -3.24 9.86
C THR A 177 6.42 -3.22 8.35
N GLY A 178 7.46 -3.94 7.94
CA GLY A 178 7.73 -4.26 6.53
C GLY A 178 6.77 -5.29 5.94
N GLY A 179 7.17 -5.88 4.82
CA GLY A 179 6.45 -6.92 4.11
C GLY A 179 5.95 -6.45 2.74
N HIS A 180 4.83 -6.99 2.27
CA HIS A 180 4.28 -6.65 0.96
C HIS A 180 3.56 -5.30 0.99
N VAL A 181 4.14 -4.29 0.33
CA VAL A 181 3.66 -2.88 0.36
C VAL A 181 2.19 -2.75 -0.05
N ALA A 182 1.81 -3.36 -1.19
CA ALA A 182 0.46 -3.22 -1.73
C ALA A 182 -0.59 -3.88 -0.82
N VAL A 183 -0.29 -5.04 -0.25
CA VAL A 183 -1.18 -5.72 0.68
C VAL A 183 -1.36 -4.88 1.95
N LEU A 184 -0.27 -4.45 2.56
CA LEU A 184 -0.28 -3.61 3.76
C LEU A 184 -1.13 -2.35 3.55
N LEU A 185 -0.86 -1.59 2.49
CA LEU A 185 -1.60 -0.37 2.16
C LEU A 185 -3.09 -0.63 1.94
N ASN A 186 -3.42 -1.70 1.20
CA ASN A 186 -4.81 -2.03 0.93
C ASN A 186 -5.58 -2.39 2.20
N ARG A 187 -5.01 -3.22 3.08
CA ARG A 187 -5.66 -3.63 4.33
C ARG A 187 -5.85 -2.45 5.28
N ILE A 188 -4.85 -1.59 5.39
CA ILE A 188 -4.93 -0.33 6.16
C ILE A 188 -6.07 0.55 5.63
N ARG A 189 -6.14 0.79 4.33
CA ARG A 189 -7.20 1.59 3.71
C ARG A 189 -8.57 0.91 3.77
N PHE A 190 -8.62 -0.41 3.61
CA PHE A 190 -9.89 -1.13 3.67
C PHE A 190 -10.58 -0.96 5.02
N PHE A 191 -9.84 -1.02 6.11
CA PHE A 191 -10.36 -0.88 7.47
C PHE A 191 -10.32 0.56 8.01
N GLY A 192 -10.03 1.56 7.20
CA GLY A 192 -10.00 2.98 7.62
C GLY A 192 -8.89 3.32 8.63
N VAL A 193 -7.89 2.45 8.76
CA VAL A 193 -6.75 2.65 9.67
C VAL A 193 -5.87 3.82 9.21
N ASP A 194 -5.82 4.10 7.92
CA ASP A 194 -5.11 5.27 7.38
C ASP A 194 -5.67 6.60 7.93
N GLU A 195 -6.97 6.72 8.07
CA GLU A 195 -7.61 7.90 8.68
C GLU A 195 -7.31 7.99 10.18
N ALA A 196 -7.41 6.85 10.88
CA ALA A 196 -7.05 6.78 12.30
C ALA A 196 -5.58 7.14 12.55
N LEU A 197 -4.67 6.70 11.68
CA LEU A 197 -3.24 7.06 11.75
C LEU A 197 -3.00 8.56 11.51
N ARG A 198 -3.70 9.17 10.53
CA ARG A 198 -3.61 10.63 10.31
C ARG A 198 -4.11 11.43 11.52
N THR A 199 -5.26 11.04 12.05
CA THR A 199 -5.83 11.67 13.25
C THR A 199 -4.89 11.55 14.44
N ARG A 200 -4.36 10.34 14.65
CA ARG A 200 -3.37 10.09 15.70
C ARG A 200 -2.13 10.95 15.55
N HIS A 201 -1.58 11.03 14.35
CA HIS A 201 -0.39 11.85 14.07
C HIS A 201 -0.67 13.34 14.30
N ALA A 202 -1.80 13.84 13.83
CA ALA A 202 -2.22 15.24 14.05
C ALA A 202 -2.36 15.58 15.53
N ASN A 203 -2.80 14.61 16.35
CA ASN A 203 -2.94 14.75 17.80
C ASN A 203 -1.64 14.47 18.57
N GLY A 204 -0.49 14.38 17.91
CA GLY A 204 0.82 14.17 18.55
C GLY A 204 1.11 12.74 18.99
N GLY A 205 0.28 11.78 18.61
CA GLY A 205 0.49 10.35 18.93
C GLY A 205 1.72 9.77 18.26
N ASN A 206 2.31 8.74 18.86
CA ASN A 206 3.55 8.12 18.41
C ASN A 206 3.31 7.06 17.34
N ILE A 207 4.08 7.12 16.26
CA ILE A 207 4.08 6.16 15.15
C ILE A 207 5.53 5.83 14.79
N VAL A 208 5.83 4.54 14.67
CA VAL A 208 7.11 4.02 14.17
C VAL A 208 6.84 3.19 12.92
N ALA A 209 7.61 3.39 11.88
CA ALA A 209 7.43 2.64 10.64
C ALA A 209 8.77 2.26 10.01
N TRP A 210 8.86 1.06 9.45
CA TRP A 210 10.07 0.63 8.72
C TRP A 210 9.75 -0.13 7.43
N SER A 211 10.69 -0.10 6.50
CA SER A 211 10.59 -0.81 5.21
C SER A 211 9.29 -0.50 4.48
N ALA A 212 8.47 -1.50 4.14
CA ALA A 212 7.17 -1.30 3.49
C ALA A 212 6.23 -0.39 4.31
N GLY A 213 6.29 -0.47 5.65
CA GLY A 213 5.53 0.41 6.53
C GLY A 213 5.93 1.89 6.38
N ALA A 214 7.22 2.17 6.20
CA ALA A 214 7.69 3.51 5.90
C ALA A 214 7.24 4.00 4.51
N MET A 215 7.27 3.09 3.51
CA MET A 215 6.87 3.43 2.14
C MET A 215 5.40 3.82 2.03
N ILE A 216 4.49 3.15 2.76
CA ILE A 216 3.05 3.46 2.70
C ILE A 216 2.67 4.80 3.33
N LEU A 217 3.56 5.41 4.10
CA LEU A 217 3.35 6.73 4.73
C LEU A 217 3.77 7.89 3.81
N THR A 218 4.31 7.59 2.64
CA THR A 218 4.69 8.61 1.65
C THR A 218 3.47 9.07 0.84
N GLU A 219 3.54 10.27 0.29
CA GLU A 219 2.50 10.82 -0.60
C GLU A 219 2.30 9.94 -1.85
N ARG A 220 3.41 9.41 -2.38
CA ARG A 220 3.42 8.52 -3.55
C ARG A 220 4.07 7.21 -3.17
N VAL A 221 3.26 6.16 -3.16
CA VAL A 221 3.74 4.81 -2.86
C VAL A 221 4.25 4.14 -4.13
N VAL A 222 5.54 3.77 -4.14
CA VAL A 222 6.14 3.03 -5.25
C VAL A 222 6.00 1.53 -4.99
N LEU A 223 5.42 0.83 -5.97
CA LEU A 223 5.28 -0.63 -5.93
C LEU A 223 6.31 -1.25 -6.87
N PHE A 224 7.16 -2.13 -6.34
CA PHE A 224 8.22 -2.80 -7.10
C PHE A 224 7.78 -4.11 -7.75
N TYR A 225 6.58 -4.58 -7.45
CA TYR A 225 6.10 -5.88 -7.91
C TYR A 225 5.27 -5.71 -9.19
N ASP A 226 5.78 -6.24 -10.28
CA ASP A 226 5.05 -6.29 -11.54
C ASP A 226 3.98 -7.38 -11.56
N ASP A 227 4.28 -8.51 -10.92
CA ASP A 227 3.39 -9.65 -10.83
C ASP A 227 2.93 -9.90 -9.38
N PRO A 228 1.71 -10.40 -9.20
CA PRO A 228 1.26 -10.80 -7.88
C PRO A 228 2.06 -11.99 -7.37
N PRO A 229 2.36 -12.05 -6.07
CA PRO A 229 3.13 -13.14 -5.48
C PRO A 229 2.53 -14.52 -5.73
N ASP A 230 1.20 -14.62 -5.81
CA ASP A 230 0.47 -15.90 -5.89
C ASP A 230 -0.40 -16.01 -7.16
N GLY A 231 -0.06 -15.27 -8.20
CA GLY A 231 -0.74 -15.33 -9.49
C GLY A 231 -1.94 -14.39 -9.67
N PRO A 232 -2.50 -14.31 -10.88
CA PRO A 232 -3.47 -13.27 -11.24
C PRO A 232 -4.85 -13.41 -10.57
N SER A 233 -5.18 -14.55 -10.03
CA SER A 233 -6.47 -14.79 -9.35
C SER A 233 -6.42 -14.68 -7.83
N HIS A 234 -5.25 -14.42 -7.25
CA HIS A 234 -5.13 -14.35 -5.80
C HIS A 234 -5.74 -13.06 -5.22
N PRO A 235 -6.44 -13.13 -4.07
CA PRO A 235 -7.06 -11.96 -3.41
C PRO A 235 -6.10 -10.80 -3.14
N GLU A 236 -4.81 -11.06 -2.98
CA GLU A 236 -3.80 -10.04 -2.73
C GLU A 236 -3.59 -9.05 -3.87
N LEU A 237 -3.96 -9.42 -5.09
CA LEU A 237 -4.04 -8.50 -6.22
C LEU A 237 -4.97 -7.31 -5.97
N LEU A 238 -5.95 -7.50 -5.10
CA LEU A 238 -6.90 -6.46 -4.73
C LEU A 238 -6.25 -5.27 -4.01
N GLY A 239 -4.97 -5.38 -3.67
CA GLY A 239 -4.20 -4.34 -3.00
C GLY A 239 -3.41 -3.41 -3.91
N ARG A 240 -3.35 -3.69 -5.21
CA ARG A 240 -2.63 -2.84 -6.16
C ARG A 240 -3.54 -1.73 -6.67
N GLY A 241 -3.27 -0.52 -6.31
CA GLY A 241 -4.03 0.60 -6.83
C GLY A 241 -3.70 1.88 -6.16
#